data_db60b651a09c821cf6bc0e8800e9ab7d
#
_entry.id   db60b651a09c821cf6bc0e8800e9ab7d
#
_cell.length_a   1.000
_cell.length_b   1.000
_cell.length_c   1.000
_cell.angle_alpha   90.00
_cell.angle_beta   90.00
_cell.angle_gamma   90.00
#
_symmetry.space_group_name_H-M   'P 1'
#
loop_
_entity.id
_entity.type
_entity.pdbx_description
1 polymer ?
#
loop_
_entity_poly.entity_id
_entity_poly.type
_entity_poly.pdbx_seq_one_letter_code
_entity_poly.pdbx_strand_id
1 'polypeptide(L)'
;VTGVPYSFCSSCGARYPADAGWPRSCDHCGQQVWRNPTPVAVAVVPVTTPQGIGVVVQRRDIEPARGELALPGGFIEYGEDWRTAVVRELREETGLAGRSDQVQLYAVRSVPNGASLLIFGVLPPRPAQALPVSAATEEATEWLVVTEPVTLAFPLHTEVLAHYLTDPTDPATLGTLWA
;
A
#
# COMPACT_ATOMS: atom_id res chain seq x y z
N VAL A 1 -0.41 24.86 15.80
CA VAL A 1 -1.15 25.65 14.78
C VAL A 1 -2.07 24.68 14.06
N THR A 2 -3.36 24.66 14.44
CA THR A 2 -4.40 23.84 13.80
C THR A 2 -4.92 24.54 12.54
N GLY A 3 -4.06 24.63 11.49
CA GLY A 3 -4.49 25.12 10.19
C GLY A 3 -5.33 24.06 9.46
N VAL A 4 -6.45 24.47 8.83
CA VAL A 4 -7.17 23.59 7.93
C VAL A 4 -6.24 23.26 6.75
N PRO A 5 -5.96 21.98 6.45
CA PRO A 5 -5.09 21.60 5.34
C PRO A 5 -5.53 22.24 4.03
N TYR A 6 -4.57 22.64 3.21
CA TYR A 6 -4.81 23.26 1.90
C TYR A 6 -5.53 24.60 1.93
N SER A 7 -5.46 25.36 3.03
CA SER A 7 -6.10 26.67 3.14
C SER A 7 -5.38 27.78 2.37
N PHE A 8 -4.16 27.54 1.93
CA PHE A 8 -3.30 28.52 1.26
C PHE A 8 -2.79 28.00 -0.06
N CYS A 9 -2.60 28.90 -1.01
CA CYS A 9 -1.97 28.62 -2.29
C CYS A 9 -0.50 28.22 -2.09
N SER A 10 -0.10 27.05 -2.59
CA SER A 10 1.28 26.57 -2.51
C SER A 10 2.29 27.39 -3.32
N SER A 11 1.82 28.19 -4.29
CA SER A 11 2.69 29.04 -5.12
C SER A 11 2.95 30.41 -4.54
N CYS A 12 1.93 31.10 -4.01
CA CYS A 12 2.06 32.50 -3.58
C CYS A 12 1.67 32.74 -2.12
N GLY A 13 1.19 31.72 -1.39
CA GLY A 13 0.79 31.85 0.00
C GLY A 13 -0.56 32.56 0.22
N ALA A 14 -1.26 33.01 -0.83
CA ALA A 14 -2.57 33.63 -0.68
C ALA A 14 -3.59 32.63 -0.12
N ARG A 15 -4.47 33.10 0.76
CA ARG A 15 -5.51 32.25 1.37
C ARG A 15 -6.63 31.98 0.37
N TYR A 16 -7.06 30.72 0.29
CA TYR A 16 -8.27 30.36 -0.46
C TYR A 16 -9.55 30.77 0.30
N PRO A 17 -10.65 31.07 -0.41
CA PRO A 17 -11.97 31.17 0.20
C PRO A 17 -12.32 29.91 0.99
N ALA A 18 -13.07 30.05 2.09
CA ALA A 18 -13.42 28.94 2.96
C ALA A 18 -14.27 27.85 2.27
N ASP A 19 -15.03 28.25 1.27
CA ASP A 19 -15.93 27.43 0.44
C ASP A 19 -15.31 26.98 -0.89
N ALA A 20 -14.02 27.27 -1.12
CA ALA A 20 -13.34 26.88 -2.36
C ALA A 20 -13.37 25.35 -2.54
N GLY A 21 -14.00 24.90 -3.63
CA GLY A 21 -14.05 23.50 -4.04
C GLY A 21 -12.73 22.98 -4.61
N TRP A 22 -12.74 21.81 -5.25
CA TRP A 22 -11.62 21.22 -5.97
C TRP A 22 -11.98 21.00 -7.45
N PRO A 23 -11.07 21.26 -8.42
CA PRO A 23 -9.76 21.90 -8.23
C PRO A 23 -9.88 23.34 -7.75
N ARG A 24 -8.80 23.86 -7.07
CA ARG A 24 -8.76 25.24 -6.57
C ARG A 24 -7.96 26.12 -7.50
N SER A 25 -8.53 27.24 -7.92
CA SER A 25 -7.79 28.31 -8.62
C SER A 25 -7.50 29.45 -7.65
N CYS A 26 -6.27 29.93 -7.63
CA CYS A 26 -5.87 31.03 -6.77
C CYS A 26 -6.25 32.36 -7.42
N ASP A 27 -7.11 33.16 -6.76
CA ASP A 27 -7.54 34.46 -7.25
C ASP A 27 -6.38 35.49 -7.34
N HIS A 28 -5.31 35.27 -6.58
CA HIS A 28 -4.16 36.16 -6.56
C HIS A 28 -3.13 35.89 -7.68
N CYS A 29 -2.79 34.61 -7.94
CA CYS A 29 -1.74 34.27 -8.91
C CYS A 29 -2.23 33.38 -10.08
N GLY A 30 -3.51 33.01 -10.12
CA GLY A 30 -4.08 32.16 -11.17
C GLY A 30 -3.70 30.68 -11.10
N GLN A 31 -2.80 30.29 -10.17
CA GLN A 31 -2.37 28.88 -10.07
C GLN A 31 -3.54 27.96 -9.74
N GLN A 32 -3.71 26.91 -10.55
CA GLN A 32 -4.67 25.86 -10.29
C GLN A 32 -3.99 24.70 -9.52
N VAL A 33 -4.66 24.22 -8.48
CA VAL A 33 -4.18 23.12 -7.63
C VAL A 33 -5.23 22.02 -7.54
N TRP A 34 -4.80 20.79 -7.68
CA TRP A 34 -5.61 19.58 -7.61
C TRP A 34 -5.37 18.87 -6.28
N ARG A 35 -6.36 18.12 -5.82
CA ARG A 35 -6.20 17.20 -4.71
C ARG A 35 -6.36 15.78 -5.25
N ASN A 36 -5.24 15.11 -5.46
CA ASN A 36 -5.21 13.75 -6.01
C ASN A 36 -5.11 12.73 -4.87
N PRO A 37 -5.60 11.49 -5.08
CA PRO A 37 -5.30 10.38 -4.17
C PRO A 37 -3.79 10.18 -4.04
N THR A 38 -3.33 9.89 -2.84
CA THR A 38 -1.93 9.52 -2.61
C THR A 38 -1.71 8.08 -3.07
N PRO A 39 -0.75 7.80 -3.96
CA PRO A 39 -0.45 6.45 -4.40
C PRO A 39 0.30 5.68 -3.31
N VAL A 40 -0.08 4.41 -3.11
CA VAL A 40 0.50 3.49 -2.13
C VAL A 40 0.86 2.19 -2.85
N ALA A 41 2.09 1.73 -2.73
CA ALA A 41 2.56 0.45 -3.22
C ALA A 41 2.44 -0.60 -2.11
N VAL A 42 1.85 -1.77 -2.43
CA VAL A 42 1.67 -2.86 -1.47
C VAL A 42 2.22 -4.16 -2.05
N ALA A 43 3.06 -4.87 -1.30
CA ALA A 43 3.68 -6.11 -1.72
C ALA A 43 2.83 -7.33 -1.34
N VAL A 44 2.49 -8.15 -2.33
CA VAL A 44 1.98 -9.52 -2.12
C VAL A 44 3.14 -10.47 -2.39
N VAL A 45 3.62 -11.16 -1.35
CA VAL A 45 4.79 -12.03 -1.42
C VAL A 45 4.38 -13.46 -1.14
N PRO A 46 4.14 -14.26 -2.19
CA PRO A 46 3.76 -15.66 -2.03
C PRO A 46 4.90 -16.50 -1.49
N VAL A 47 4.56 -17.46 -0.64
CA VAL A 47 5.50 -18.41 -0.03
C VAL A 47 4.98 -19.83 -0.20
N THR A 48 5.76 -20.70 -0.82
CA THR A 48 5.44 -22.13 -0.91
C THR A 48 5.79 -22.80 0.40
N THR A 49 4.78 -23.34 1.09
CA THR A 49 4.91 -24.06 2.35
C THR A 49 4.44 -25.52 2.20
N PRO A 50 4.76 -26.43 3.15
CA PRO A 50 4.20 -27.78 3.14
C PRO A 50 2.65 -27.82 3.23
N GLN A 51 2.03 -26.75 3.74
CA GLN A 51 0.57 -26.62 3.89
C GLN A 51 -0.10 -26.00 2.66
N GLY A 52 0.68 -25.51 1.69
CA GLY A 52 0.19 -24.82 0.50
C GLY A 52 0.85 -23.44 0.31
N ILE A 53 0.19 -22.58 -0.41
CA ILE A 53 0.68 -21.21 -0.61
C ILE A 53 0.30 -20.36 0.61
N GLY A 54 1.30 -19.68 1.16
CA GLY A 54 1.11 -18.61 2.13
C GLY A 54 1.51 -17.25 1.59
N VAL A 55 1.29 -16.19 2.35
CA VAL A 55 1.67 -14.82 2.01
C VAL A 55 2.38 -14.18 3.20
N VAL A 56 3.44 -13.43 2.93
CA VAL A 56 4.15 -12.65 3.95
C VAL A 56 3.25 -11.51 4.42
N VAL A 57 3.12 -11.38 5.74
CA VAL A 57 2.52 -10.23 6.42
C VAL A 57 3.51 -9.72 7.47
N GLN A 58 3.42 -8.45 7.82
CA GLN A 58 4.21 -7.84 8.89
C GLN A 58 3.34 -7.43 10.06
N ARG A 59 3.91 -7.39 11.28
CA ARG A 59 3.27 -6.80 12.44
C ARG A 59 3.76 -5.36 12.60
N ARG A 60 2.87 -4.41 12.40
CA ARG A 60 3.17 -2.98 12.43
C ARG A 60 3.69 -2.53 13.80
N ASP A 61 4.72 -1.70 13.83
CA ASP A 61 5.21 -1.00 15.03
C ASP A 61 5.00 0.51 14.98
N ILE A 62 4.25 0.99 13.99
CA ILE A 62 3.89 2.40 13.81
C ILE A 62 2.39 2.61 13.71
N GLU A 63 1.93 3.82 14.05
CA GLU A 63 0.55 4.24 13.81
C GLU A 63 0.29 4.53 12.31
N PRO A 64 -0.93 4.35 11.83
CA PRO A 64 -2.08 3.77 12.51
C PRO A 64 -1.99 2.25 12.64
N ALA A 65 -2.79 1.67 13.55
CA ALA A 65 -2.94 0.22 13.73
C ALA A 65 -1.66 -0.50 14.19
N ARG A 66 -0.91 0.11 15.10
CA ARG A 66 0.24 -0.52 15.75
C ARG A 66 -0.15 -1.85 16.39
N GLY A 67 0.67 -2.90 16.19
CA GLY A 67 0.46 -4.25 16.68
C GLY A 67 -0.42 -5.13 15.79
N GLU A 68 -1.11 -4.56 14.80
CA GLU A 68 -1.91 -5.33 13.84
C GLU A 68 -1.06 -5.84 12.66
N LEU A 69 -1.55 -6.87 11.99
CA LEU A 69 -0.90 -7.42 10.81
C LEU A 69 -1.27 -6.61 9.57
N ALA A 70 -0.34 -6.45 8.64
CA ALA A 70 -0.56 -5.82 7.35
C ALA A 70 0.27 -6.49 6.25
N LEU A 71 -0.12 -6.32 4.99
CA LEU A 71 0.80 -6.56 3.87
C LEU A 71 1.86 -5.45 3.87
N PRO A 72 3.13 -5.74 3.58
CA PRO A 72 4.17 -4.72 3.47
C PRO A 72 3.81 -3.69 2.41
N GLY A 73 4.00 -2.39 2.71
CA GLY A 73 3.70 -1.35 1.75
C GLY A 73 3.59 0.05 2.34
N GLY A 74 3.86 1.04 1.50
CA GLY A 74 3.83 2.45 1.86
C GLY A 74 3.71 3.37 0.65
N PHE A 75 4.00 4.64 0.84
CA PHE A 75 3.82 5.67 -0.18
C PHE A 75 4.83 5.51 -1.32
N ILE A 76 4.34 5.71 -2.56
CA ILE A 76 5.22 5.84 -3.72
C ILE A 76 5.83 7.23 -3.71
N GLU A 77 7.15 7.33 -3.76
CA GLU A 77 7.87 8.59 -3.74
C GLU A 77 7.81 9.33 -5.09
N TYR A 78 8.03 10.63 -5.07
CA TYR A 78 8.06 11.43 -6.30
C TYR A 78 9.17 10.94 -7.24
N GLY A 79 8.79 10.59 -8.48
CA GLY A 79 9.72 10.08 -9.49
C GLY A 79 10.05 8.59 -9.37
N GLU A 80 9.48 7.88 -8.39
CA GLU A 80 9.67 6.45 -8.21
C GLU A 80 8.69 5.62 -9.06
N ASP A 81 9.19 4.57 -9.72
CA ASP A 81 8.32 3.56 -10.35
C ASP A 81 7.63 2.72 -9.28
N TRP A 82 6.34 2.43 -9.45
CA TRP A 82 5.54 1.72 -8.46
C TRP A 82 6.07 0.30 -8.14
N ARG A 83 6.72 -0.40 -9.09
CA ARG A 83 7.33 -1.71 -8.84
C ARG A 83 8.57 -1.57 -7.96
N THR A 84 9.30 -0.48 -8.13
CA THR A 84 10.44 -0.14 -7.27
C THR A 84 9.97 0.17 -5.87
N ALA A 85 8.88 0.92 -5.71
CA ALA A 85 8.26 1.18 -4.41
C ALA A 85 7.83 -0.12 -3.71
N VAL A 86 7.16 -1.06 -4.42
CA VAL A 86 6.79 -2.37 -3.85
C VAL A 86 8.01 -3.09 -3.27
N VAL A 87 9.14 -3.09 -3.97
CA VAL A 87 10.36 -3.79 -3.54
C VAL A 87 11.08 -3.04 -2.42
N ARG A 88 11.09 -1.71 -2.45
CA ARG A 88 11.67 -0.87 -1.41
C ARG A 88 10.93 -1.07 -0.09
N GLU A 89 9.61 -0.92 -0.09
CA GLU A 89 8.76 -1.10 1.09
C GLU A 89 8.89 -2.53 1.66
N LEU A 90 8.85 -3.55 0.80
CA LEU A 90 9.09 -4.93 1.23
C LEU A 90 10.42 -5.07 1.99
N ARG A 91 11.49 -4.47 1.46
CA ARG A 91 12.81 -4.55 2.09
C ARG A 91 12.88 -3.76 3.40
N GLU A 92 12.31 -2.55 3.43
CA GLU A 92 12.34 -1.67 4.60
C GLU A 92 11.57 -2.28 5.78
N GLU A 93 10.39 -2.84 5.52
CA GLU A 93 9.51 -3.37 6.54
C GLU A 93 9.78 -4.82 6.93
N THR A 94 10.43 -5.62 6.08
CA THR A 94 10.66 -7.06 6.34
C THR A 94 12.10 -7.52 6.20
N GLY A 95 12.99 -6.73 5.62
CA GLY A 95 14.33 -7.15 5.24
C GLY A 95 14.38 -8.08 4.01
N LEU A 96 13.24 -8.45 3.44
CA LEU A 96 13.17 -9.36 2.29
C LEU A 96 13.54 -8.63 1.00
N ALA A 97 14.47 -9.23 0.23
CA ALA A 97 14.83 -8.68 -1.08
C ALA A 97 13.80 -9.08 -2.16
N GLY A 98 13.61 -8.22 -3.15
CA GLY A 98 12.82 -8.47 -4.36
C GLY A 98 13.50 -7.83 -5.58
N ARG A 99 12.94 -8.10 -6.76
CA ARG A 99 13.36 -7.46 -8.03
C ARG A 99 12.17 -6.77 -8.65
N SER A 100 12.29 -5.48 -8.95
CA SER A 100 11.19 -4.67 -9.49
C SER A 100 10.73 -5.15 -10.87
N ASP A 101 11.63 -5.68 -11.69
CA ASP A 101 11.31 -6.25 -13.01
C ASP A 101 10.49 -7.56 -12.94
N GLN A 102 10.39 -8.17 -11.77
CA GLN A 102 9.59 -9.38 -11.52
C GLN A 102 8.24 -9.08 -10.85
N VAL A 103 8.01 -7.84 -10.43
CA VAL A 103 6.73 -7.45 -9.83
C VAL A 103 5.65 -7.36 -10.91
N GLN A 104 4.57 -8.10 -10.72
CA GLN A 104 3.39 -8.04 -11.58
C GLN A 104 2.27 -7.30 -10.88
N LEU A 105 1.47 -6.54 -11.64
CA LEU A 105 0.29 -5.90 -11.10
C LEU A 105 -0.75 -6.98 -10.75
N TYR A 106 -1.18 -6.98 -9.49
CA TYR A 106 -2.24 -7.87 -9.01
C TYR A 106 -3.59 -7.15 -8.94
N ALA A 107 -3.63 -5.99 -8.27
CA ALA A 107 -4.84 -5.21 -8.14
C ALA A 107 -4.55 -3.72 -7.96
N VAL A 108 -5.54 -2.88 -8.32
CA VAL A 108 -5.57 -1.46 -7.97
C VAL A 108 -6.87 -1.19 -7.23
N ARG A 109 -6.82 -0.50 -6.10
CA ARG A 109 -7.96 -0.21 -5.23
C ARG A 109 -7.92 1.22 -4.74
N SER A 110 -9.08 1.89 -4.76
CA SER A 110 -9.25 3.19 -4.09
C SER A 110 -9.80 2.96 -2.69
N VAL A 111 -9.25 3.67 -1.69
CA VAL A 111 -9.90 3.69 -0.38
C VAL A 111 -11.26 4.39 -0.47
N PRO A 112 -12.26 4.02 0.35
CA PRO A 112 -13.64 4.54 0.23
C PRO A 112 -13.77 6.06 0.29
N ASN A 113 -12.88 6.74 1.01
CA ASN A 113 -12.87 8.20 1.11
C ASN A 113 -12.09 8.89 -0.02
N GLY A 114 -11.55 8.14 -1.00
CA GLY A 114 -10.78 8.66 -2.13
C GLY A 114 -9.40 9.22 -1.77
N ALA A 115 -8.93 9.06 -0.53
CA ALA A 115 -7.68 9.68 -0.09
C ALA A 115 -6.43 8.99 -0.63
N SER A 116 -6.51 7.68 -0.94
CA SER A 116 -5.38 6.90 -1.43
C SER A 116 -5.79 5.93 -2.53
N LEU A 117 -4.82 5.62 -3.38
CA LEU A 117 -4.90 4.60 -4.43
C LEU A 117 -3.85 3.54 -4.13
N LEU A 118 -4.29 2.34 -3.76
CA LEU A 118 -3.42 1.22 -3.45
C LEU A 118 -3.12 0.41 -4.72
N ILE A 119 -1.85 0.15 -4.97
CA ILE A 119 -1.33 -0.66 -6.08
C ILE A 119 -0.70 -1.91 -5.48
N PHE A 120 -1.37 -3.04 -5.62
CA PHE A 120 -0.89 -4.33 -5.13
C PHE A 120 -0.02 -5.00 -6.18
N GLY A 121 1.27 -5.14 -5.87
CA GLY A 121 2.24 -5.83 -6.70
C GLY A 121 2.53 -7.23 -6.15
N VAL A 122 2.38 -8.26 -6.99
CA VAL A 122 2.73 -9.63 -6.62
C VAL A 122 4.13 -9.97 -7.10
N LEU A 123 4.93 -10.57 -6.21
CA LEU A 123 6.27 -11.08 -6.51
C LEU A 123 6.22 -12.58 -6.85
N PRO A 124 7.26 -13.13 -7.51
CA PRO A 124 7.35 -14.56 -7.71
C PRO A 124 7.32 -15.33 -6.38
N PRO A 125 6.67 -16.51 -6.34
CA PRO A 125 6.66 -17.37 -5.17
C PRO A 125 8.08 -17.75 -4.73
N ARG A 126 8.30 -17.85 -3.41
CA ARG A 126 9.57 -18.33 -2.82
C ARG A 126 9.33 -19.50 -1.89
N PRO A 127 10.24 -20.46 -1.82
CA PRO A 127 10.12 -21.55 -0.86
C PRO A 127 10.33 -21.02 0.57
N ALA A 128 9.55 -21.52 1.53
CA ALA A 128 9.65 -21.11 2.93
C ALA A 128 11.07 -21.27 3.49
N GLN A 129 11.80 -22.32 3.04
CA GLN A 129 13.16 -22.60 3.47
C GLN A 129 14.20 -21.58 2.99
N ALA A 130 13.86 -20.76 1.98
CA ALA A 130 14.73 -19.70 1.48
C ALA A 130 14.52 -18.35 2.20
N LEU A 131 13.54 -18.28 3.09
CA LEU A 131 13.29 -17.06 3.86
C LEU A 131 14.28 -16.96 5.03
N PRO A 132 14.82 -15.75 5.29
CA PRO A 132 15.63 -15.52 6.49
C PRO A 132 14.75 -15.60 7.75
N VAL A 133 15.40 -15.60 8.90
CA VAL A 133 14.67 -15.42 10.17
C VAL A 133 14.07 -14.01 10.20
N SER A 134 12.82 -13.94 10.64
CA SER A 134 12.14 -12.65 10.86
C SER A 134 12.88 -11.81 11.89
N ALA A 135 13.10 -10.55 11.58
CA ALA A 135 13.73 -9.58 12.47
C ALA A 135 12.92 -8.29 12.49
N ALA A 136 12.98 -7.58 13.61
CA ALA A 136 12.35 -6.25 13.72
C ALA A 136 13.06 -5.24 12.81
N THR A 137 12.28 -4.29 12.31
CA THR A 137 12.73 -3.11 11.56
C THR A 137 12.27 -1.83 12.29
N GLU A 138 12.43 -0.67 11.67
CA GLU A 138 11.93 0.59 12.25
C GLU A 138 10.39 0.67 12.29
N GLU A 139 9.71 -0.06 11.39
CA GLU A 139 8.25 0.03 11.20
C GLU A 139 7.49 -1.26 11.53
N ALA A 140 8.21 -2.38 11.74
CA ALA A 140 7.62 -3.67 12.05
C ALA A 140 8.37 -4.42 13.14
N THR A 141 7.65 -5.05 14.07
CA THR A 141 8.26 -5.89 15.11
C THR A 141 8.70 -7.25 14.57
N GLU A 142 8.01 -7.76 13.57
CA GLU A 142 8.24 -9.07 12.94
C GLU A 142 7.54 -9.14 11.59
N TRP A 143 7.90 -10.11 10.78
CA TRP A 143 7.07 -10.61 9.70
C TRP A 143 6.83 -12.11 9.88
N LEU A 144 5.72 -12.60 9.32
CA LEU A 144 5.32 -14.00 9.36
C LEU A 144 4.62 -14.40 8.05
N VAL A 145 4.45 -15.70 7.85
CA VAL A 145 3.73 -16.25 6.70
C VAL A 145 2.38 -16.76 7.17
N VAL A 146 1.29 -16.27 6.57
CA VAL A 146 -0.06 -16.76 6.80
C VAL A 146 -0.51 -17.61 5.62
N THR A 147 -1.11 -18.77 5.90
CA THR A 147 -1.61 -19.71 4.89
C THR A 147 -3.13 -19.74 4.80
N GLU A 148 -3.80 -18.98 5.67
CA GLU A 148 -5.25 -18.85 5.72
C GLU A 148 -5.61 -17.36 5.77
N PRO A 149 -6.81 -16.96 5.29
CA PRO A 149 -7.29 -15.60 5.42
C PRO A 149 -7.34 -15.15 6.87
N VAL A 150 -6.71 -14.03 7.16
CA VAL A 150 -6.73 -13.36 8.47
C VAL A 150 -7.14 -11.91 8.30
N THR A 151 -7.73 -11.32 9.33
CA THR A 151 -8.01 -9.88 9.33
C THR A 151 -6.71 -9.10 9.46
N LEU A 152 -6.52 -8.13 8.58
CA LEU A 152 -5.39 -7.21 8.57
C LEU A 152 -5.83 -5.81 9.02
N ALA A 153 -4.86 -4.98 9.38
CA ALA A 153 -5.04 -3.59 9.81
C ALA A 153 -5.90 -2.75 8.84
N PHE A 154 -5.81 -3.05 7.55
CA PHE A 154 -6.52 -2.30 6.52
C PHE A 154 -7.49 -3.23 5.77
N PRO A 155 -8.78 -2.85 5.62
CA PRO A 155 -9.78 -3.69 4.96
C PRO A 155 -9.38 -4.16 3.56
N LEU A 156 -8.81 -3.29 2.73
CA LEU A 156 -8.36 -3.65 1.37
C LEU A 156 -7.19 -4.64 1.37
N HIS A 157 -6.32 -4.62 2.39
CA HIS A 157 -5.29 -5.64 2.56
C HIS A 157 -5.91 -6.99 2.92
N THR A 158 -6.93 -7.00 3.79
CA THR A 158 -7.69 -8.21 4.15
C THR A 158 -8.35 -8.82 2.93
N GLU A 159 -9.02 -8.02 2.12
CA GLU A 159 -9.69 -8.49 0.89
C GLU A 159 -8.70 -9.10 -0.10
N VAL A 160 -7.60 -8.41 -0.36
CA VAL A 160 -6.57 -8.88 -1.30
C VAL A 160 -5.89 -10.15 -0.79
N LEU A 161 -5.55 -10.22 0.50
CA LEU A 161 -4.99 -11.43 1.11
C LEU A 161 -5.94 -12.62 0.99
N ALA A 162 -7.21 -12.44 1.38
CA ALA A 162 -8.22 -13.50 1.32
C ALA A 162 -8.43 -14.00 -0.11
N HIS A 163 -8.52 -13.10 -1.06
CA HIS A 163 -8.67 -13.45 -2.47
C HIS A 163 -7.44 -14.20 -2.99
N TYR A 164 -6.24 -13.70 -2.71
CA TYR A 164 -5.00 -14.34 -3.18
C TYR A 164 -4.83 -15.76 -2.63
N LEU A 165 -5.16 -16.00 -1.37
CA LEU A 165 -5.08 -17.32 -0.75
C LEU A 165 -6.16 -18.29 -1.27
N THR A 166 -7.28 -17.77 -1.78
CA THR A 166 -8.39 -18.59 -2.33
C THR A 166 -8.18 -18.89 -3.80
N ASP A 167 -7.80 -17.90 -4.60
CA ASP A 167 -7.52 -18.02 -6.04
C ASP A 167 -6.37 -17.09 -6.47
N PRO A 168 -5.13 -17.56 -6.36
CA PRO A 168 -3.97 -16.76 -6.73
C PRO A 168 -3.88 -16.44 -8.22
N THR A 169 -4.65 -17.10 -9.08
CA THR A 169 -4.56 -17.00 -10.55
C THR A 169 -5.54 -16.03 -11.17
N ASP A 170 -6.57 -15.59 -10.44
CA ASP A 170 -7.60 -14.69 -10.97
C ASP A 170 -7.62 -13.30 -10.31
N PRO A 171 -6.80 -12.36 -10.79
CA PRO A 171 -6.91 -10.96 -10.37
C PRO A 171 -8.20 -10.28 -10.88
N ALA A 172 -8.90 -10.88 -11.86
CA ALA A 172 -10.05 -10.25 -12.52
C ALA A 172 -11.33 -10.27 -11.65
N THR A 173 -11.52 -11.28 -10.80
CA THR A 173 -12.67 -11.34 -9.88
C THR A 173 -12.63 -10.27 -8.79
N LEU A 174 -11.47 -9.70 -8.49
CA LEU A 174 -11.36 -8.51 -7.63
C LEU A 174 -12.03 -7.27 -8.25
N GLY A 175 -12.30 -7.26 -9.56
CA GLY A 175 -12.94 -6.14 -10.27
C GLY A 175 -14.46 -6.08 -10.13
N THR A 176 -15.12 -7.13 -9.67
CA THR A 176 -16.60 -7.24 -9.64
C THR A 176 -17.26 -6.73 -8.35
N LEU A 177 -16.50 -6.20 -7.41
CA LEU A 177 -17.04 -5.61 -6.17
C LEU A 177 -17.52 -4.15 -6.29
N TRP A 178 -17.67 -3.64 -7.53
CA TRP A 178 -18.25 -2.33 -7.82
C TRP A 178 -19.63 -2.49 -8.50
N ALA A 179 -20.60 -2.97 -7.73
CA ALA A 179 -22.01 -2.87 -8.09
C ALA A 179 -22.78 -2.19 -6.96
#